data_dd05c50da3da124661a8c2ddb082ee8b
#
_entry.id   dd05c50da3da124661a8c2ddb082ee8b
#
_cell.length_a   1.000
_cell.length_b   1.000
_cell.length_c   1.000
_cell.angle_alpha   90.00
_cell.angle_beta   90.00
_cell.angle_gamma   90.00
#
_symmetry.space_group_name_H-M   'P 1'
#
loop_
_entity.id
_entity.type
_entity.pdbx_description
1 polymer ?
#
loop_
_entity_poly.entity_id
_entity_poly.type
_entity_poly.pdbx_seq_one_letter_code
_entity_poly.pdbx_strand_id
1 'polypeptide(L)'
;MKLKKINKIKERRSFDLTIQDTNCFFVNDILVHNSNAGIGHTENDGIWAQSRSNIITPENDNMGFARYVEDNKQAFLELVEHVRYVNHKINPNDTVIVFGEWAGKGIQKGVAISQIEKSFFIFDVKVVPEDSTKPYHLASHYLRDIDHRIYNVEDFLSYEIEIDFNRPDLAQNELSEITIAVEELCPVGKAFGIEGIGEGVVWCATVDGHDYRFKVKGERHSASKVKTLAKVDTEKINSIHEFVGYAVTQNRFEQGMGIIFPNGDIDIKKMGDIIRWVVNDIMAEEKDVLEDNNLQSKDVNKYISTKVRELFLEEYNKL
;
A
#
# COMPACT_ATOMS: atom_id res chain seq x y z
N MET A 1 0.44 -8.51 8.31
CA MET A 1 1.02 -7.18 8.12
C MET A 1 1.11 -6.50 9.48
N LYS A 2 2.23 -5.92 9.88
CA LYS A 2 2.34 -5.24 11.18
C LYS A 2 2.70 -3.78 10.92
N LEU A 3 1.84 -2.86 11.34
CA LEU A 3 2.16 -1.44 11.35
C LEU A 3 3.27 -1.19 12.37
N LYS A 4 4.46 -0.77 11.94
CA LYS A 4 5.60 -0.58 12.84
C LYS A 4 5.73 0.84 13.39
N LYS A 5 5.25 1.86 12.67
CA LYS A 5 5.42 3.24 13.09
C LYS A 5 4.42 4.19 12.41
N ILE A 6 3.78 5.03 13.19
CA ILE A 6 3.09 6.23 12.71
C ILE A 6 4.03 7.40 12.98
N ASN A 7 4.57 8.01 11.93
CA ASN A 7 5.33 9.26 12.08
C ASN A 7 4.44 10.43 11.70
N LYS A 8 4.12 11.26 12.68
CA LYS A 8 3.51 12.56 12.45
C LYS A 8 4.62 13.52 12.03
N ILE A 9 4.81 13.72 10.74
CA ILE A 9 5.62 14.85 10.25
C ILE A 9 4.70 16.06 10.26
N LYS A 10 5.19 17.24 10.70
CA LYS A 10 4.42 18.48 10.77
C LYS A 10 3.47 18.58 9.58
N GLU A 11 2.16 18.54 9.86
CA GLU A 11 1.03 18.70 8.93
C GLU A 11 0.67 17.52 8.01
N ARG A 12 1.29 16.32 8.10
CA ARG A 12 0.88 15.14 7.34
C ARG A 12 0.94 13.90 8.21
N ARG A 13 -0.16 13.14 8.24
CA ARG A 13 -0.13 11.77 8.77
C ARG A 13 0.52 10.87 7.72
N SER A 14 1.67 10.32 8.01
CA SER A 14 2.26 9.26 7.20
C SER A 14 2.25 7.95 7.98
N PHE A 15 1.83 6.88 7.32
CA PHE A 15 1.80 5.54 7.88
C PHE A 15 2.94 4.74 7.25
N ASP A 16 3.79 4.17 8.08
CA ASP A 16 4.84 3.27 7.64
C ASP A 16 4.40 1.83 7.88
N LEU A 17 4.10 1.13 6.81
CA LEU A 17 3.74 -0.27 6.81
C LEU A 17 5.01 -1.11 6.70
N THR A 18 5.56 -1.55 7.82
CA THR A 18 6.69 -2.48 7.80
C THR A 18 6.19 -3.91 7.90
N ILE A 19 6.44 -4.70 6.87
CA ILE A 19 6.27 -6.15 6.92
C ILE A 19 7.46 -6.74 7.69
N GLN A 20 7.19 -7.54 8.71
CA GLN A 20 8.25 -8.18 9.51
C GLN A 20 9.10 -9.09 8.60
N ASP A 21 10.41 -8.94 8.66
CA ASP A 21 11.44 -9.71 7.94
C ASP A 21 11.65 -9.38 6.45
N THR A 22 11.11 -8.27 5.94
CA THR A 22 11.53 -7.73 4.65
C THR A 22 11.90 -6.25 4.79
N ASN A 23 13.11 -5.88 4.34
CA ASN A 23 13.53 -4.48 4.24
C ASN A 23 12.83 -3.77 3.06
N CYS A 24 11.50 -3.73 3.10
CA CYS A 24 10.71 -3.01 2.11
C CYS A 24 10.38 -1.64 2.66
N PHE A 25 11.00 -0.61 2.11
CA PHE A 25 10.68 0.78 2.38
C PHE A 25 9.61 1.25 1.40
N PHE A 26 8.56 1.86 1.94
CA PHE A 26 7.58 2.60 1.16
C PHE A 26 8.02 4.06 1.07
N VAL A 27 8.53 4.44 -0.05
CA VAL A 27 8.66 5.84 -0.43
C VAL A 27 7.86 5.97 -1.71
N ASN A 28 6.86 6.80 -1.77
CA ASN A 28 6.05 7.25 -2.94
C ASN A 28 6.24 6.53 -4.29
N ASP A 29 6.82 5.34 -4.32
CA ASP A 29 7.18 4.60 -5.50
C ASP A 29 6.77 3.14 -5.39
N ILE A 30 6.06 2.70 -6.39
CA ILE A 30 5.62 1.32 -6.59
C ILE A 30 6.84 0.40 -6.62
N LEU A 31 6.94 -0.56 -5.69
CA LEU A 31 7.89 -1.64 -5.81
C LEU A 31 7.33 -2.69 -6.77
N VAL A 32 7.59 -2.52 -8.05
CA VAL A 32 7.27 -3.51 -9.06
C VAL A 32 8.58 -4.05 -9.61
N HIS A 33 8.64 -5.37 -9.82
CA HIS A 33 9.75 -5.96 -10.55
C HIS A 33 9.78 -5.40 -11.98
N ASN A 34 10.93 -5.43 -12.60
CA ASN A 34 11.43 -4.95 -13.89
C ASN A 34 10.47 -4.77 -15.10
N SER A 35 9.18 -4.82 -14.94
CA SER A 35 8.16 -4.70 -15.98
C SER A 35 7.37 -3.39 -15.93
N ASN A 36 7.62 -2.54 -14.94
CA ASN A 36 7.07 -1.19 -14.93
C ASN A 36 7.51 -0.43 -16.17
N ALA A 37 6.52 0.02 -16.91
CA ALA A 37 6.69 0.75 -18.15
C ALA A 37 5.86 2.03 -18.11
N GLY A 38 6.26 3.02 -18.87
CA GLY A 38 5.54 4.28 -18.97
C GLY A 38 5.73 4.92 -20.32
N ILE A 39 4.78 5.74 -20.70
CA ILE A 39 4.83 6.58 -21.88
C ILE A 39 4.77 8.01 -21.41
N GLY A 40 5.84 8.76 -21.69
CA GLY A 40 5.87 10.19 -21.42
C GLY A 40 5.60 11.00 -22.67
N HIS A 41 5.03 12.19 -22.50
CA HIS A 41 4.77 13.13 -23.59
C HIS A 41 4.79 14.58 -23.12
N THR A 42 5.44 15.43 -23.91
CA THR A 42 5.28 16.90 -23.92
C THR A 42 5.04 17.35 -25.35
N GLU A 43 4.54 18.56 -25.56
CA GLU A 43 4.45 19.11 -26.93
C GLU A 43 5.84 19.30 -27.56
N ASN A 44 6.84 19.65 -26.76
CA ASN A 44 8.19 19.96 -27.25
C ASN A 44 8.98 18.69 -27.59
N ASP A 45 8.89 17.65 -26.77
CA ASP A 45 9.72 16.44 -26.91
C ASP A 45 8.99 15.31 -27.65
N GLY A 46 7.68 15.44 -27.83
CA GLY A 46 6.84 14.40 -28.36
C GLY A 46 6.70 13.24 -27.38
N ILE A 47 6.53 12.01 -27.91
CA ILE A 47 6.33 10.81 -27.11
C ILE A 47 7.62 10.04 -26.94
N TRP A 48 7.81 9.48 -25.73
CA TRP A 48 8.92 8.56 -25.43
C TRP A 48 8.46 7.39 -24.57
N ALA A 49 9.20 6.29 -24.65
CA ALA A 49 9.06 5.15 -23.75
C ALA A 49 10.00 5.30 -22.56
N GLN A 50 9.55 4.84 -21.39
CA GLN A 50 10.37 4.81 -20.20
C GLN A 50 10.13 3.53 -19.38
N SER A 51 11.14 3.11 -18.64
CA SER A 51 10.97 2.23 -17.49
C SER A 51 10.43 3.04 -16.30
N ARG A 52 10.45 2.49 -15.12
CA ARG A 52 10.00 3.20 -13.91
C ARG A 52 10.60 4.61 -13.76
N SER A 53 11.88 4.80 -14.07
CA SER A 53 12.62 6.05 -13.84
C SER A 53 13.53 6.48 -14.98
N ASN A 54 13.73 5.67 -15.99
CA ASN A 54 14.66 5.97 -17.08
C ASN A 54 13.96 5.92 -18.43
N ILE A 55 14.25 6.89 -19.28
CA ILE A 55 13.86 6.83 -20.69
C ILE A 55 14.58 5.65 -21.35
N ILE A 56 13.87 4.90 -22.17
CA ILE A 56 14.38 3.76 -22.90
C ILE A 56 14.15 3.95 -24.41
N THR A 57 15.02 3.34 -25.21
CA THR A 57 14.96 3.40 -26.66
C THR A 57 14.97 1.98 -27.24
N PRO A 58 14.62 1.77 -28.51
CA PRO A 58 14.70 0.44 -29.14
C PRO A 58 16.09 -0.21 -29.08
N GLU A 59 17.16 0.61 -28.98
CA GLU A 59 18.55 0.13 -28.84
C GLU A 59 18.88 -0.25 -27.38
N ASN A 60 18.22 0.39 -26.41
CA ASN A 60 18.34 0.11 -24.97
C ASN A 60 16.97 -0.13 -24.38
N ASP A 61 16.37 -1.24 -24.81
CA ASP A 61 14.97 -1.55 -24.57
C ASP A 61 14.76 -2.38 -23.30
N ASN A 62 13.58 -2.26 -22.73
CA ASN A 62 13.11 -3.08 -21.63
C ASN A 62 12.11 -4.14 -22.15
N MET A 63 12.62 -5.33 -22.43
CA MET A 63 11.83 -6.48 -22.92
C MET A 63 10.97 -6.19 -24.17
N GLY A 64 11.38 -5.22 -25.00
CA GLY A 64 10.71 -4.84 -26.24
C GLY A 64 9.63 -3.79 -26.08
N PHE A 65 9.55 -3.08 -24.92
CA PHE A 65 8.56 -2.04 -24.70
C PHE A 65 8.80 -0.77 -25.53
N ALA A 66 10.06 -0.31 -25.63
CA ALA A 66 10.37 0.86 -26.42
C ALA A 66 10.08 0.64 -27.91
N ARG A 67 10.42 -0.56 -28.43
CA ARG A 67 10.07 -0.97 -29.79
C ARG A 67 8.56 -0.98 -30.00
N TYR A 68 7.81 -1.55 -29.05
CA TYR A 68 6.35 -1.59 -29.11
C TYR A 68 5.72 -0.18 -29.11
N VAL A 69 6.25 0.76 -28.32
CA VAL A 69 5.80 2.16 -28.33
C VAL A 69 6.08 2.82 -29.67
N GLU A 70 7.27 2.59 -30.28
CA GLU A 70 7.62 3.11 -31.58
C GLU A 70 6.68 2.58 -32.69
N ASP A 71 6.45 1.27 -32.69
CA ASP A 71 5.60 0.59 -33.69
C ASP A 71 4.11 1.01 -33.58
N ASN A 72 3.66 1.46 -32.40
CA ASN A 72 2.28 1.87 -32.12
C ASN A 72 2.18 3.36 -31.70
N LYS A 73 3.11 4.18 -32.17
CA LYS A 73 3.25 5.58 -31.75
C LYS A 73 1.97 6.38 -31.83
N GLN A 74 1.19 6.18 -32.88
CA GLN A 74 -0.05 6.92 -33.10
C GLN A 74 -1.12 6.59 -32.05
N ALA A 75 -1.28 5.32 -31.69
CA ALA A 75 -2.21 4.89 -30.65
C ALA A 75 -1.88 5.50 -29.29
N PHE A 76 -0.58 5.59 -28.97
CA PHE A 76 -0.13 6.21 -27.73
C PHE A 76 -0.30 7.73 -27.74
N LEU A 77 -0.11 8.40 -28.86
CA LEU A 77 -0.43 9.83 -28.97
C LEU A 77 -1.92 10.08 -28.73
N GLU A 78 -2.80 9.31 -29.33
CA GLU A 78 -4.24 9.41 -29.13
C GLU A 78 -4.64 9.19 -27.67
N LEU A 79 -4.01 8.25 -26.97
CA LEU A 79 -4.23 8.06 -25.53
C LEU A 79 -3.84 9.30 -24.72
N VAL A 80 -2.67 9.89 -24.98
CA VAL A 80 -2.22 11.09 -24.27
C VAL A 80 -3.09 12.30 -24.60
N GLU A 81 -3.47 12.46 -25.87
CA GLU A 81 -4.40 13.52 -26.29
C GLU A 81 -5.77 13.36 -25.59
N HIS A 82 -6.23 12.12 -25.43
CA HIS A 82 -7.45 11.85 -24.68
C HIS A 82 -7.32 12.24 -23.20
N VAL A 83 -6.17 11.97 -22.55
CA VAL A 83 -5.89 12.43 -21.18
C VAL A 83 -5.99 13.97 -21.10
N ARG A 84 -5.39 14.68 -22.05
CA ARG A 84 -5.42 16.15 -22.10
C ARG A 84 -6.81 16.69 -22.39
N TYR A 85 -7.55 16.04 -23.27
CA TYR A 85 -8.93 16.42 -23.62
C TYR A 85 -9.88 16.31 -22.41
N VAL A 86 -9.78 15.22 -21.64
CA VAL A 86 -10.62 15.00 -20.45
C VAL A 86 -10.22 15.93 -19.31
N ASN A 87 -8.94 16.32 -19.24
CA ASN A 87 -8.38 17.11 -18.15
C ASN A 87 -7.89 18.48 -18.66
N HIS A 88 -8.80 19.39 -18.92
CA HIS A 88 -8.55 20.72 -19.50
C HIS A 88 -7.57 21.63 -18.71
N LYS A 89 -7.12 21.20 -17.52
CA LYS A 89 -6.16 21.92 -16.69
C LYS A 89 -4.70 21.60 -17.01
N ILE A 90 -4.45 20.60 -17.86
CA ILE A 90 -3.11 20.21 -18.29
C ILE A 90 -2.63 21.21 -19.35
N ASN A 91 -1.54 21.91 -19.06
CA ASN A 91 -0.94 22.83 -20.04
C ASN A 91 -0.21 22.03 -21.15
N PRO A 92 -0.04 22.60 -22.34
CA PRO A 92 0.65 21.94 -23.44
C PRO A 92 2.03 21.39 -23.08
N ASN A 93 2.80 22.15 -22.32
CA ASN A 93 4.18 21.78 -21.91
C ASN A 93 4.25 20.92 -20.63
N ASP A 94 3.13 20.72 -19.95
CA ASP A 94 3.13 19.80 -18.82
C ASP A 94 3.46 18.38 -19.31
N THR A 95 4.31 17.68 -18.58
CA THR A 95 4.62 16.29 -18.90
C THR A 95 3.46 15.39 -18.46
N VAL A 96 2.89 14.65 -19.39
CA VAL A 96 1.94 13.58 -19.09
C VAL A 96 2.66 12.25 -19.17
N ILE A 97 2.56 11.44 -18.12
CA ILE A 97 3.13 10.10 -18.09
C ILE A 97 2.02 9.10 -17.82
N VAL A 98 1.79 8.18 -18.73
CA VAL A 98 0.88 7.05 -18.56
C VAL A 98 1.69 5.84 -18.12
N PHE A 99 1.50 5.39 -16.90
CA PHE A 99 2.18 4.23 -16.33
C PHE A 99 1.35 2.96 -16.47
N GLY A 100 2.04 1.86 -16.69
CA GLY A 100 1.44 0.55 -16.80
C GLY A 100 2.44 -0.59 -16.55
N GLU A 101 1.92 -1.79 -16.52
CA GLU A 101 2.70 -3.01 -16.50
C GLU A 101 2.88 -3.51 -17.92
N TRP A 102 4.14 -3.70 -18.37
CA TRP A 102 4.46 -4.41 -19.58
C TRP A 102 4.54 -5.90 -19.29
N ALA A 103 3.62 -6.70 -19.81
CA ALA A 103 3.48 -8.09 -19.43
C ALA A 103 3.22 -9.00 -20.64
N GLY A 104 3.53 -10.28 -20.49
CA GLY A 104 3.29 -11.30 -21.51
C GLY A 104 4.48 -12.20 -21.79
N LYS A 105 4.44 -12.87 -22.94
CA LYS A 105 5.45 -13.84 -23.38
C LYS A 105 6.87 -13.30 -23.33
N GLY A 106 7.74 -14.02 -22.60
CA GLY A 106 9.16 -13.69 -22.49
C GLY A 106 9.49 -12.62 -21.45
N ILE A 107 8.50 -12.07 -20.74
CA ILE A 107 8.68 -11.09 -19.66
C ILE A 107 8.62 -11.77 -18.31
N GLN A 108 7.47 -12.30 -17.95
CA GLN A 108 7.31 -13.12 -16.74
C GLN A 108 7.56 -14.59 -17.04
N LYS A 109 7.74 -15.40 -15.99
CA LYS A 109 7.90 -16.85 -16.08
C LYS A 109 7.04 -17.55 -15.04
N GLY A 110 6.44 -18.68 -15.43
CA GLY A 110 5.73 -19.54 -14.50
C GLY A 110 4.38 -19.03 -14.00
N VAL A 111 3.83 -17.98 -14.61
CA VAL A 111 2.53 -17.40 -14.27
C VAL A 111 1.65 -17.34 -15.52
N ALA A 112 0.30 -17.30 -15.33
CA ALA A 112 -0.64 -17.31 -16.44
C ALA A 112 -0.38 -16.19 -17.45
N ILE A 113 -0.11 -14.97 -16.97
CA ILE A 113 0.15 -13.80 -17.81
C ILE A 113 1.38 -13.99 -18.73
N SER A 114 2.31 -14.88 -18.40
CA SER A 114 3.45 -15.19 -19.27
C SER A 114 3.09 -15.89 -20.57
N GLN A 115 1.84 -16.33 -20.73
CA GLN A 115 1.35 -17.04 -21.91
C GLN A 115 0.56 -16.15 -22.86
N ILE A 116 0.16 -14.94 -22.46
CA ILE A 116 -0.51 -13.97 -23.33
C ILE A 116 0.50 -13.27 -24.26
N GLU A 117 0.02 -12.70 -25.36
CA GLU A 117 0.84 -11.79 -26.15
C GLU A 117 1.25 -10.57 -25.30
N LYS A 118 2.45 -10.03 -25.59
CA LYS A 118 2.94 -8.84 -24.89
C LYS A 118 1.91 -7.71 -24.98
N SER A 119 1.53 -7.17 -23.82
CA SER A 119 0.47 -6.20 -23.68
C SER A 119 0.83 -5.17 -22.61
N PHE A 120 0.31 -3.96 -22.76
CA PHE A 120 0.50 -2.87 -21.81
C PHE A 120 -0.76 -2.68 -20.98
N PHE A 121 -0.66 -2.79 -19.65
CA PHE A 121 -1.76 -2.69 -18.71
C PHE A 121 -1.65 -1.40 -17.91
N ILE A 122 -2.40 -0.39 -18.30
CA ILE A 122 -2.40 0.95 -17.69
C ILE A 122 -2.94 0.86 -16.26
N PHE A 123 -2.26 1.49 -15.31
CA PHE A 123 -2.70 1.58 -13.92
C PHE A 123 -2.62 2.99 -13.32
N ASP A 124 -1.99 3.96 -14.01
CA ASP A 124 -1.83 5.31 -13.46
C ASP A 124 -1.54 6.34 -14.54
N VAL A 125 -1.93 7.57 -14.28
CA VAL A 125 -1.55 8.74 -15.07
C VAL A 125 -0.98 9.81 -14.14
N LYS A 126 0.24 10.23 -14.40
CA LYS A 126 0.94 11.28 -13.66
C LYS A 126 1.14 12.50 -14.53
N VAL A 127 0.82 13.67 -14.01
CA VAL A 127 1.12 14.95 -14.63
C VAL A 127 2.22 15.63 -13.85
N VAL A 128 3.26 16.08 -14.56
CA VAL A 128 4.34 16.90 -14.00
C VAL A 128 4.26 18.27 -14.64
N PRO A 129 3.76 19.28 -13.92
CA PRO A 129 3.65 20.65 -14.42
C PRO A 129 5.02 21.26 -14.76
N GLU A 130 5.07 22.01 -15.86
CA GLU A 130 6.30 22.72 -16.30
C GLU A 130 6.75 23.78 -15.28
N ASP A 131 5.81 24.41 -14.59
CA ASP A 131 6.06 25.47 -13.62
C ASP A 131 6.63 24.98 -12.27
N SER A 132 7.08 23.74 -12.19
CA SER A 132 7.68 23.13 -10.99
C SER A 132 6.72 23.00 -9.79
N THR A 133 5.41 23.09 -9.99
CA THR A 133 4.44 22.70 -8.98
C THR A 133 4.49 21.20 -8.73
N LYS A 134 3.85 20.72 -7.67
CA LYS A 134 3.91 19.30 -7.34
C LYS A 134 3.24 18.45 -8.42
N PRO A 135 3.89 17.35 -8.85
CA PRO A 135 3.23 16.36 -9.68
C PRO A 135 1.93 15.85 -9.02
N TYR A 136 0.94 15.55 -9.83
CA TYR A 136 -0.31 14.99 -9.39
C TYR A 136 -0.73 13.81 -10.27
N HIS A 137 -1.67 13.01 -9.77
CA HIS A 137 -2.17 11.82 -10.45
C HIS A 137 -3.60 12.05 -10.93
N LEU A 138 -3.97 11.37 -12.01
CA LEU A 138 -5.28 11.41 -12.61
C LEU A 138 -5.86 10.00 -12.67
N ALA A 139 -7.18 9.91 -12.69
CA ALA A 139 -7.86 8.66 -12.97
C ALA A 139 -7.49 8.12 -14.36
N SER A 140 -7.25 6.83 -14.47
CA SER A 140 -6.83 6.15 -15.70
C SER A 140 -7.88 5.20 -16.28
N HIS A 141 -8.96 4.91 -15.56
CA HIS A 141 -9.96 3.87 -15.85
C HIS A 141 -10.58 3.92 -17.26
N TYR A 142 -10.55 5.08 -17.91
CA TYR A 142 -11.10 5.28 -19.26
C TYR A 142 -10.07 5.02 -20.37
N LEU A 143 -8.78 4.81 -20.04
CA LEU A 143 -7.71 4.66 -21.02
C LEU A 143 -7.52 3.20 -21.41
N ARG A 144 -7.74 2.90 -22.68
CA ARG A 144 -7.49 1.61 -23.30
C ARG A 144 -7.47 1.72 -24.82
N ASP A 145 -6.80 0.79 -25.46
CA ASP A 145 -6.84 0.55 -26.89
C ASP A 145 -6.59 -0.94 -27.15
N ILE A 146 -7.66 -1.72 -27.21
CA ILE A 146 -7.61 -3.19 -27.30
C ILE A 146 -7.00 -3.64 -28.61
N ASP A 147 -7.20 -2.92 -29.70
CA ASP A 147 -6.65 -3.28 -31.02
C ASP A 147 -5.12 -3.26 -31.02
N HIS A 148 -4.55 -2.37 -30.19
CA HIS A 148 -3.12 -2.27 -29.97
C HIS A 148 -2.65 -3.00 -28.69
N ARG A 149 -3.47 -3.85 -28.05
CA ARG A 149 -3.16 -4.58 -26.80
C ARG A 149 -2.80 -3.66 -25.63
N ILE A 150 -3.48 -2.54 -25.54
CA ILE A 150 -3.40 -1.59 -24.43
C ILE A 150 -4.69 -1.74 -23.63
N TYR A 151 -4.56 -2.23 -22.40
CA TYR A 151 -5.67 -2.51 -21.48
C TYR A 151 -5.57 -1.60 -20.25
N ASN A 152 -6.65 -1.50 -19.50
CA ASN A 152 -6.62 -0.91 -18.18
C ASN A 152 -6.69 -2.02 -17.13
N VAL A 153 -5.98 -1.86 -16.00
CA VAL A 153 -6.05 -2.85 -14.92
C VAL A 153 -7.46 -2.99 -14.34
N GLU A 154 -8.27 -1.93 -14.43
CA GLU A 154 -9.67 -1.93 -13.98
C GLU A 154 -10.64 -2.65 -14.94
N ASP A 155 -10.17 -3.09 -16.11
CA ASP A 155 -10.94 -3.96 -17.01
C ASP A 155 -11.02 -5.41 -16.50
N PHE A 156 -10.25 -5.74 -15.48
CA PHE A 156 -10.12 -7.07 -14.90
C PHE A 156 -10.73 -7.13 -13.50
N LEU A 157 -10.88 -8.35 -12.97
CA LEU A 157 -11.40 -8.54 -11.62
C LEU A 157 -10.55 -7.77 -10.61
N SER A 158 -11.18 -6.87 -9.89
CA SER A 158 -10.60 -6.10 -8.78
C SER A 158 -11.27 -6.52 -7.47
N TYR A 159 -10.60 -6.25 -6.36
CA TYR A 159 -11.06 -6.51 -5.02
C TYR A 159 -11.07 -5.21 -4.23
N GLU A 160 -12.05 -5.05 -3.36
CA GLU A 160 -12.15 -3.93 -2.43
C GLU A 160 -12.22 -4.45 -1.01
N ILE A 161 -11.43 -3.87 -0.11
CA ILE A 161 -11.45 -4.19 1.31
C ILE A 161 -11.46 -2.90 2.13
N GLU A 162 -12.15 -2.94 3.25
CA GLU A 162 -12.12 -1.87 4.22
C GLU A 162 -11.08 -2.16 5.29
N ILE A 163 -10.19 -1.19 5.57
CA ILE A 163 -9.15 -1.33 6.60
C ILE A 163 -9.40 -0.32 7.71
N ASP A 164 -9.82 -0.80 8.88
CA ASP A 164 -9.78 0.01 10.10
C ASP A 164 -8.32 0.15 10.56
N PHE A 165 -7.75 1.32 10.38
CA PHE A 165 -6.35 1.59 10.77
C PHE A 165 -6.11 1.56 12.27
N ASN A 166 -7.16 1.58 13.10
CA ASN A 166 -7.04 1.31 14.53
C ASN A 166 -6.89 -0.19 14.81
N ARG A 167 -7.41 -1.03 13.91
CA ARG A 167 -7.39 -2.50 14.01
C ARG A 167 -6.96 -3.16 12.69
N PRO A 168 -5.79 -2.83 12.14
CA PRO A 168 -5.37 -3.31 10.82
C PRO A 168 -5.19 -4.84 10.76
N ASP A 169 -5.02 -5.48 11.91
CA ASP A 169 -4.89 -6.94 12.01
C ASP A 169 -6.16 -7.67 11.50
N LEU A 170 -7.34 -7.04 11.56
CA LEU A 170 -8.60 -7.65 11.11
C LEU A 170 -8.67 -7.83 9.59
N ALA A 171 -8.06 -6.91 8.82
CA ALA A 171 -8.00 -7.02 7.37
C ALA A 171 -6.98 -8.07 6.88
N GLN A 172 -6.10 -8.59 7.77
CA GLN A 172 -5.03 -9.50 7.39
C GLN A 172 -5.53 -10.80 6.76
N ASN A 173 -6.60 -11.37 7.31
CA ASN A 173 -7.15 -12.63 6.79
C ASN A 173 -7.70 -12.45 5.38
N GLU A 174 -8.47 -11.39 5.15
CA GLU A 174 -9.06 -11.09 3.84
C GLU A 174 -7.98 -10.81 2.80
N LEU A 175 -6.97 -9.99 3.14
CA LEU A 175 -5.80 -9.75 2.29
C LEU A 175 -5.09 -11.05 1.91
N SER A 176 -4.94 -11.97 2.88
CA SER A 176 -4.29 -13.26 2.66
C SER A 176 -5.13 -14.17 1.78
N GLU A 177 -6.43 -14.28 2.02
CA GLU A 177 -7.35 -15.13 1.26
C GLU A 177 -7.43 -14.68 -0.20
N ILE A 178 -7.56 -13.37 -0.45
CA ILE A 178 -7.55 -12.81 -1.81
C ILE A 178 -6.21 -13.09 -2.51
N THR A 179 -5.09 -12.93 -1.80
CA THR A 179 -3.77 -13.18 -2.38
C THR A 179 -3.60 -14.66 -2.76
N ILE A 180 -4.06 -15.58 -1.92
CA ILE A 180 -4.04 -17.03 -2.20
C ILE A 180 -4.92 -17.34 -3.41
N ALA A 181 -6.14 -16.78 -3.48
CA ALA A 181 -7.05 -17.02 -4.60
C ALA A 181 -6.45 -16.52 -5.94
N VAL A 182 -5.79 -15.37 -5.95
CA VAL A 182 -5.09 -14.84 -7.14
C VAL A 182 -3.86 -15.68 -7.48
N GLU A 183 -3.13 -16.19 -6.47
CA GLU A 183 -2.00 -17.09 -6.71
C GLU A 183 -2.47 -18.43 -7.29
N GLU A 184 -3.62 -18.93 -6.90
CA GLU A 184 -4.18 -20.18 -7.47
C GLU A 184 -4.70 -19.99 -8.89
N LEU A 185 -5.39 -18.88 -9.15
CA LEU A 185 -5.99 -18.57 -10.45
C LEU A 185 -5.86 -17.08 -10.77
N CYS A 186 -4.96 -16.74 -11.70
CA CYS A 186 -4.73 -15.38 -12.15
C CYS A 186 -5.99 -14.78 -12.83
N PRO A 187 -6.60 -13.71 -12.30
CA PRO A 187 -7.80 -13.11 -12.90
C PRO A 187 -7.54 -12.57 -14.31
N VAL A 188 -6.37 -11.96 -14.54
CA VAL A 188 -5.98 -11.45 -15.87
C VAL A 188 -5.79 -12.60 -16.84
N GLY A 189 -5.04 -13.65 -16.48
CA GLY A 189 -4.88 -14.83 -17.32
C GLY A 189 -6.21 -15.44 -17.71
N LYS A 190 -7.13 -15.60 -16.73
CA LYS A 190 -8.48 -16.12 -16.95
C LYS A 190 -9.29 -15.28 -17.94
N ALA A 191 -9.18 -13.95 -17.91
CA ALA A 191 -9.85 -13.06 -18.86
C ALA A 191 -9.36 -13.28 -20.30
N PHE A 192 -8.13 -13.73 -20.48
CA PHE A 192 -7.55 -14.13 -21.76
C PHE A 192 -7.72 -15.64 -22.08
N GLY A 193 -8.55 -16.37 -21.31
CA GLY A 193 -8.79 -17.80 -21.50
C GLY A 193 -7.62 -18.70 -21.07
N ILE A 194 -6.70 -18.21 -20.26
CA ILE A 194 -5.53 -18.92 -19.78
C ILE A 194 -5.69 -19.19 -18.27
N GLU A 195 -5.81 -20.47 -17.92
CA GLU A 195 -5.78 -20.88 -16.53
C GLU A 195 -4.34 -21.05 -16.05
N GLY A 196 -4.05 -20.52 -14.87
CA GLY A 196 -2.75 -20.61 -14.25
C GLY A 196 -2.57 -19.65 -13.10
N ILE A 197 -1.42 -19.73 -12.45
CA ILE A 197 -1.13 -18.98 -11.22
C ILE A 197 -0.88 -17.51 -11.51
N GLY A 198 -1.25 -16.65 -10.53
CA GLY A 198 -0.87 -15.23 -10.49
C GLY A 198 0.26 -14.98 -9.52
N GLU A 199 0.89 -13.80 -9.57
CA GLU A 199 1.98 -13.42 -8.65
C GLU A 199 1.49 -12.87 -7.31
N GLY A 200 0.30 -12.30 -7.29
CA GLY A 200 -0.27 -11.61 -6.12
C GLY A 200 -1.11 -10.39 -6.52
N VAL A 201 -1.37 -9.53 -5.57
CA VAL A 201 -2.27 -8.37 -5.70
C VAL A 201 -1.53 -7.07 -5.42
N VAL A 202 -1.80 -6.05 -6.22
CA VAL A 202 -1.41 -4.66 -5.94
C VAL A 202 -2.63 -3.96 -5.33
N TRP A 203 -2.47 -3.49 -4.11
CA TRP A 203 -3.48 -2.73 -3.40
C TRP A 203 -3.22 -1.24 -3.56
N CYS A 204 -4.28 -0.48 -3.81
CA CYS A 204 -4.25 0.96 -3.92
C CYS A 204 -5.24 1.56 -2.92
N ALA A 205 -4.89 2.67 -2.29
CA ALA A 205 -5.79 3.44 -1.44
C ALA A 205 -5.47 4.92 -1.58
N THR A 206 -6.51 5.75 -1.64
CA THR A 206 -6.35 7.21 -1.58
C THR A 206 -6.76 7.68 -0.18
N VAL A 207 -5.83 8.25 0.57
CA VAL A 207 -6.05 8.78 1.91
C VAL A 207 -5.61 10.23 1.95
N ASP A 208 -6.50 11.13 2.32
CA ASP A 208 -6.24 12.58 2.38
C ASP A 208 -5.69 13.15 1.04
N GLY A 209 -6.16 12.63 -0.09
CA GLY A 209 -5.70 13.03 -1.44
C GLY A 209 -4.31 12.50 -1.82
N HIS A 210 -3.79 11.54 -1.10
CA HIS A 210 -2.53 10.85 -1.40
C HIS A 210 -2.79 9.39 -1.73
N ASP A 211 -2.23 8.94 -2.85
CA ASP A 211 -2.31 7.54 -3.27
C ASP A 211 -1.21 6.71 -2.61
N TYR A 212 -1.64 5.63 -2.00
CA TYR A 212 -0.78 4.61 -1.41
C TYR A 212 -0.95 3.32 -2.20
N ARG A 213 0.16 2.70 -2.55
CA ARG A 213 0.16 1.42 -3.27
C ARG A 213 1.10 0.45 -2.59
N PHE A 214 0.65 -0.79 -2.42
CA PHE A 214 1.47 -1.87 -1.89
C PHE A 214 1.18 -3.19 -2.59
N LYS A 215 2.19 -4.03 -2.73
CA LYS A 215 2.06 -5.34 -3.37
C LYS A 215 2.11 -6.44 -2.33
N VAL A 216 1.13 -7.34 -2.38
CA VAL A 216 1.12 -8.58 -1.62
C VAL A 216 1.35 -9.72 -2.61
N LYS A 217 2.43 -10.46 -2.43
CA LYS A 217 2.77 -11.62 -3.26
C LYS A 217 2.38 -12.90 -2.54
N GLY A 218 1.92 -13.89 -3.32
CA GLY A 218 1.72 -15.24 -2.84
C GLY A 218 3.04 -15.92 -2.45
N GLU A 219 2.97 -17.05 -1.78
CA GLU A 219 4.15 -17.78 -1.27
C GLU A 219 5.12 -18.22 -2.36
N ARG A 220 4.58 -18.60 -3.52
CA ARG A 220 5.37 -19.11 -4.66
C ARG A 220 6.21 -18.04 -5.33
N HIS A 221 5.85 -16.76 -5.15
CA HIS A 221 6.46 -15.61 -5.81
C HIS A 221 7.11 -14.61 -4.84
N SER A 222 7.07 -14.91 -3.57
CA SER A 222 7.76 -14.14 -2.54
C SER A 222 9.27 -14.45 -2.59
N ALA A 223 10.09 -13.45 -2.82
CA ALA A 223 11.56 -13.56 -2.82
C ALA A 223 12.13 -13.87 -1.42
N SER A 224 11.39 -13.56 -0.38
CA SER A 224 11.65 -13.98 1.00
C SER A 224 10.71 -15.13 1.33
N LYS A 225 11.17 -16.13 2.08
CA LYS A 225 10.31 -17.10 2.74
C LYS A 225 9.48 -16.37 3.84
N VAL A 226 8.62 -15.46 3.40
CA VAL A 226 7.61 -14.89 4.28
C VAL A 226 6.70 -16.05 4.63
N LYS A 227 6.77 -16.50 5.88
CA LYS A 227 5.76 -17.41 6.40
C LYS A 227 4.42 -16.76 6.12
N THR A 228 3.51 -17.49 5.48
CA THR A 228 2.09 -17.12 5.41
C THR A 228 1.74 -16.58 6.77
N LEU A 229 1.23 -15.36 6.81
CA LEU A 229 0.82 -14.79 8.09
C LEU A 229 -0.23 -15.76 8.66
N ALA A 230 0.01 -16.27 9.87
CA ALA A 230 -0.93 -17.16 10.50
C ALA A 230 -2.31 -16.53 10.52
N LYS A 231 -3.37 -17.29 10.20
CA LYS A 231 -4.74 -16.80 10.29
C LYS A 231 -4.92 -16.10 11.62
N VAL A 232 -5.47 -14.90 11.55
CA VAL A 232 -5.77 -14.09 12.73
C VAL A 232 -7.12 -14.53 13.26
N ASP A 233 -7.16 -14.83 14.55
CA ASP A 233 -8.41 -15.06 15.26
C ASP A 233 -9.10 -13.71 15.48
N THR A 234 -10.08 -13.38 14.62
CA THR A 234 -10.78 -12.09 14.63
C THR A 234 -11.63 -11.91 15.89
N GLU A 235 -12.20 -13.00 16.44
CA GLU A 235 -12.96 -12.94 17.70
C GLU A 235 -12.02 -12.58 18.86
N LYS A 236 -10.87 -13.26 18.91
CA LYS A 236 -9.84 -12.95 19.92
C LYS A 236 -9.31 -11.51 19.80
N ILE A 237 -9.10 -11.00 18.59
CA ILE A 237 -8.66 -9.61 18.40
C ILE A 237 -9.74 -8.63 18.86
N ASN A 238 -11.01 -8.88 18.54
CA ASN A 238 -12.11 -8.04 19.02
C ASN A 238 -12.16 -8.03 20.55
N SER A 239 -12.08 -9.21 21.19
CA SER A 239 -12.02 -9.30 22.66
C SER A 239 -10.84 -8.54 23.27
N ILE A 240 -9.66 -8.57 22.60
CA ILE A 240 -8.49 -7.79 23.01
C ILE A 240 -8.79 -6.28 22.94
N HIS A 241 -9.37 -5.80 21.84
CA HIS A 241 -9.67 -4.38 21.68
C HIS A 241 -10.75 -3.89 22.66
N GLU A 242 -11.78 -4.68 22.88
CA GLU A 242 -12.82 -4.41 23.87
C GLU A 242 -12.21 -4.34 25.28
N PHE A 243 -11.39 -5.31 25.64
CA PHE A 243 -10.68 -5.31 26.91
C PHE A 243 -9.79 -4.07 27.08
N VAL A 244 -8.98 -3.73 26.08
CA VAL A 244 -8.09 -2.56 26.13
C VAL A 244 -8.90 -1.26 26.25
N GLY A 245 -10.02 -1.14 25.53
CA GLY A 245 -10.92 -0.01 25.62
C GLY A 245 -11.53 0.15 27.02
N TYR A 246 -11.85 -0.96 27.67
CA TYR A 246 -12.35 -1.02 29.04
C TYR A 246 -11.26 -0.70 30.07
N ALA A 247 -10.09 -1.34 29.95
CA ALA A 247 -9.04 -1.32 30.97
C ALA A 247 -8.18 -0.04 30.93
N VAL A 248 -7.89 0.51 29.74
CA VAL A 248 -7.09 1.74 29.58
C VAL A 248 -7.99 2.96 29.62
N THR A 249 -8.40 3.34 30.83
CA THR A 249 -9.22 4.55 31.04
C THR A 249 -8.36 5.80 31.20
N GLN A 250 -8.95 6.96 30.93
CA GLN A 250 -8.32 8.26 31.16
C GLN A 250 -7.91 8.44 32.63
N ASN A 251 -8.77 8.04 33.56
CA ASN A 251 -8.49 8.16 35.01
C ASN A 251 -7.27 7.32 35.42
N ARG A 252 -7.16 6.07 34.92
CA ARG A 252 -6.00 5.20 35.19
C ARG A 252 -4.72 5.77 34.61
N PHE A 253 -4.80 6.35 33.42
CA PHE A 253 -3.66 7.04 32.80
C PHE A 253 -3.23 8.25 33.62
N GLU A 254 -4.16 9.11 34.03
CA GLU A 254 -3.89 10.31 34.89
C GLU A 254 -3.30 9.92 36.25
N GLN A 255 -3.78 8.84 36.85
CA GLN A 255 -3.20 8.30 38.07
C GLN A 255 -1.73 7.90 37.88
N GLY A 256 -1.43 7.19 36.78
CA GLY A 256 -0.06 6.86 36.44
C GLY A 256 0.81 8.09 36.20
N MET A 257 0.28 9.08 35.48
CA MET A 257 0.95 10.36 35.25
C MET A 257 1.27 11.06 36.58
N GLY A 258 0.33 11.12 37.53
CA GLY A 258 0.55 11.72 38.84
C GLY A 258 1.61 11.01 39.68
N ILE A 259 1.78 9.69 39.51
CA ILE A 259 2.80 8.90 40.22
C ILE A 259 4.18 9.10 39.57
N ILE A 260 4.26 9.09 38.24
CA ILE A 260 5.55 9.20 37.53
C ILE A 260 6.04 10.65 37.43
N PHE A 261 5.10 11.61 37.37
CA PHE A 261 5.36 13.06 37.27
C PHE A 261 4.68 13.86 38.39
N PRO A 262 5.04 13.64 39.66
CA PRO A 262 4.35 14.25 40.82
C PRO A 262 4.39 15.78 40.80
N ASN A 263 5.34 16.39 40.12
CA ASN A 263 5.47 17.84 39.99
C ASN A 263 4.90 18.38 38.66
N GLY A 264 4.32 17.54 37.81
CA GLY A 264 3.79 17.93 36.51
C GLY A 264 4.82 18.13 35.39
N ASP A 265 6.12 17.96 35.68
CA ASP A 265 7.19 18.10 34.67
C ASP A 265 7.27 16.84 33.80
N ILE A 266 6.54 16.82 32.70
CA ILE A 266 6.45 15.65 31.80
C ILE A 266 7.72 15.52 30.94
N ASP A 267 8.47 14.42 31.14
CA ASP A 267 9.66 14.08 30.35
C ASP A 267 9.35 12.90 29.41
N ILE A 268 9.50 13.13 28.11
CA ILE A 268 9.26 12.11 27.07
C ILE A 268 10.13 10.85 27.27
N LYS A 269 11.29 10.97 27.90
CA LYS A 269 12.17 9.84 28.21
C LYS A 269 11.56 8.85 29.20
N LYS A 270 10.61 9.30 30.02
CA LYS A 270 9.88 8.50 31.00
C LYS A 270 8.59 7.86 30.45
N MET A 271 8.31 8.01 29.15
CA MET A 271 7.15 7.37 28.52
C MET A 271 7.11 5.85 28.76
N GLY A 272 8.27 5.19 28.79
CA GLY A 272 8.36 3.76 29.09
C GLY A 272 7.94 3.42 30.52
N ASP A 273 8.10 4.35 31.47
CA ASP A 273 7.74 4.13 32.87
C ASP A 273 6.23 4.22 33.07
N ILE A 274 5.56 5.18 32.40
CA ILE A 274 4.09 5.27 32.35
C ILE A 274 3.49 3.99 31.74
N ILE A 275 4.00 3.56 30.61
CA ILE A 275 3.51 2.33 29.94
C ILE A 275 3.63 1.15 30.90
N ARG A 276 4.78 1.00 31.55
CA ARG A 276 5.03 -0.10 32.51
C ARG A 276 4.08 -0.01 33.70
N TRP A 277 3.87 1.18 34.23
CA TRP A 277 3.00 1.37 35.37
C TRP A 277 1.56 0.97 35.02
N VAL A 278 0.99 1.49 33.93
CA VAL A 278 -0.39 1.18 33.50
C VAL A 278 -0.55 -0.30 33.16
N VAL A 279 0.42 -0.91 32.48
CA VAL A 279 0.37 -2.36 32.20
C VAL A 279 0.35 -3.18 33.49
N ASN A 280 1.20 -2.86 34.45
CA ASN A 280 1.27 -3.58 35.72
C ASN A 280 -0.02 -3.41 36.54
N ASP A 281 -0.57 -2.22 36.59
CA ASP A 281 -1.81 -1.91 37.28
C ASP A 281 -2.98 -2.72 36.67
N ILE A 282 -3.13 -2.70 35.34
CA ILE A 282 -4.15 -3.49 34.63
C ILE A 282 -3.97 -4.99 34.91
N MET A 283 -2.75 -5.51 34.86
CA MET A 283 -2.50 -6.94 35.14
C MET A 283 -2.83 -7.33 36.57
N ALA A 284 -2.73 -6.41 37.53
CA ALA A 284 -3.08 -6.66 38.91
C ALA A 284 -4.60 -6.56 39.17
N GLU A 285 -5.22 -5.53 38.62
CA GLU A 285 -6.63 -5.19 38.93
C GLU A 285 -7.63 -5.91 38.04
N GLU A 286 -7.30 -6.21 36.76
CA GLU A 286 -8.22 -6.76 35.78
C GLU A 286 -7.96 -8.25 35.45
N LYS A 287 -7.31 -8.96 36.37
CA LYS A 287 -6.95 -10.37 36.17
C LYS A 287 -8.16 -11.25 35.86
N ASP A 288 -9.23 -11.08 36.64
CA ASP A 288 -10.45 -11.89 36.50
C ASP A 288 -11.12 -11.61 35.16
N VAL A 289 -11.14 -10.34 34.70
CA VAL A 289 -11.70 -9.96 33.40
C VAL A 289 -10.90 -10.56 32.23
N LEU A 290 -9.57 -10.64 32.38
CA LEU A 290 -8.70 -11.31 31.39
C LEU A 290 -9.02 -12.81 31.30
N GLU A 291 -9.18 -13.46 32.45
CA GLU A 291 -9.47 -14.89 32.53
C GLU A 291 -10.86 -15.19 31.94
N ASP A 292 -11.88 -14.40 32.26
CA ASP A 292 -13.24 -14.53 31.73
C ASP A 292 -13.33 -14.38 30.20
N ASN A 293 -12.44 -13.57 29.61
CA ASN A 293 -12.35 -13.38 28.16
C ASN A 293 -11.33 -14.30 27.48
N ASN A 294 -10.78 -15.31 28.16
CA ASN A 294 -9.73 -16.19 27.63
C ASN A 294 -8.49 -15.45 27.10
N LEU A 295 -8.16 -14.30 27.67
CA LEU A 295 -7.02 -13.47 27.29
C LEU A 295 -5.85 -13.68 28.25
N GLN A 296 -4.62 -13.64 27.73
CA GLN A 296 -3.39 -13.68 28.50
C GLN A 296 -2.67 -12.32 28.40
N SER A 297 -1.84 -12.01 29.39
CA SER A 297 -1.02 -10.79 29.40
C SER A 297 -0.27 -10.57 28.09
N LYS A 298 0.28 -11.63 27.48
CA LYS A 298 0.99 -11.56 26.19
C LYS A 298 0.09 -11.13 25.01
N ASP A 299 -1.22 -11.39 25.10
CA ASP A 299 -2.17 -11.04 24.05
C ASP A 299 -2.48 -9.54 24.08
N VAL A 300 -2.58 -8.94 25.27
CA VAL A 300 -3.06 -7.56 25.48
C VAL A 300 -1.94 -6.52 25.69
N ASN A 301 -0.78 -6.91 26.22
CA ASN A 301 0.31 -5.98 26.59
C ASN A 301 0.72 -5.03 25.46
N LYS A 302 0.77 -5.52 24.21
CA LYS A 302 1.11 -4.70 23.05
C LYS A 302 0.07 -3.62 22.82
N TYR A 303 -1.21 -3.95 22.90
CA TYR A 303 -2.33 -3.05 22.62
C TYR A 303 -2.49 -2.02 23.75
N ILE A 304 -2.37 -2.44 25.02
CA ILE A 304 -2.31 -1.54 26.18
C ILE A 304 -1.16 -0.53 26.00
N SER A 305 0.05 -1.03 25.70
CA SER A 305 1.22 -0.18 25.50
C SER A 305 1.05 0.84 24.37
N THR A 306 0.38 0.43 23.29
CA THR A 306 0.07 1.33 22.15
C THR A 306 -0.90 2.41 22.60
N LYS A 307 -2.00 2.06 23.28
CA LYS A 307 -3.01 3.00 23.73
C LYS A 307 -2.47 4.01 24.75
N VAL A 308 -1.68 3.52 25.73
CA VAL A 308 -1.03 4.40 26.73
C VAL A 308 -0.04 5.36 26.08
N ARG A 309 0.71 4.89 25.05
CA ARG A 309 1.62 5.75 24.29
C ARG A 309 0.88 6.87 23.57
N GLU A 310 -0.26 6.56 22.97
CA GLU A 310 -1.11 7.56 22.30
C GLU A 310 -1.56 8.63 23.28
N LEU A 311 -2.12 8.23 24.43
CA LEU A 311 -2.54 9.16 25.48
C LEU A 311 -1.38 10.02 25.98
N PHE A 312 -0.22 9.41 26.22
CA PHE A 312 0.97 10.14 26.66
C PHE A 312 1.44 11.18 25.64
N LEU A 313 1.47 10.83 24.36
CA LEU A 313 1.87 11.76 23.30
C LEU A 313 0.85 12.88 23.10
N GLU A 314 -0.44 12.59 23.26
CA GLU A 314 -1.49 13.61 23.25
C GLU A 314 -1.30 14.61 24.39
N GLU A 315 -0.98 14.14 25.59
CA GLU A 315 -0.74 15.01 26.74
C GLU A 315 0.56 15.81 26.60
N TYR A 316 1.65 15.15 26.19
CA TYR A 316 2.94 15.80 25.95
C TYR A 316 2.88 16.89 24.87
N ASN A 317 2.06 16.73 23.84
CA ASN A 317 1.90 17.72 22.76
C ASN A 317 1.04 18.93 23.13
N LYS A 318 0.39 18.92 24.32
CA LYS A 318 -0.36 20.08 24.84
C LYS A 318 0.54 21.08 25.61
N LEU A 319 1.78 20.65 25.95
CA LEU A 319 2.79 21.48 26.61
C LEU A 319 3.52 22.36 25.60
#